data_cf38bfaa8641b522ae2213dfc71f6c64
#
_entry.id   cf38bfaa8641b522ae2213dfc71f6c64
#
_cell.length_a   1.000
_cell.length_b   1.000
_cell.length_c   1.000
_cell.angle_alpha   90.00
_cell.angle_beta   90.00
_cell.angle_gamma   90.00
#
_symmetry.space_group_name_H-M   'P 1'
#
loop_
_entity.id
_entity.type
_entity.pdbx_description
1 polymer ?
#
loop_
_entity_poly.entity_id
_entity_poly.type
_entity_poly.pdbx_seq_one_letter_code
_entity_poly.pdbx_strand_id
1 'polypeptide(L)'
;MNKNQIGKNLSYVRHFNQGFVLKKLLIHGPSSRNELSMSLGLTKMTITNIVTDLLDHNIVSEEICNPVGSACRKIGIISLNSDVLYAIGVHVSHSNVCCSIADITETLLERCETILNEKNKRQTLT
;
A
#
# COMPACT_ATOMS: atom_id res chain seq x y z
N MET A 1 20.75 14.81 -25.37
CA MET A 1 19.85 14.41 -24.26
C MET A 1 19.29 13.04 -24.56
N ASN A 2 19.64 12.06 -23.74
CA ASN A 2 19.38 10.64 -24.05
C ASN A 2 17.89 10.30 -23.79
N LYS A 3 17.12 9.92 -24.81
CA LYS A 3 15.68 9.56 -24.71
C LYS A 3 15.38 8.50 -23.62
N ASN A 4 16.37 7.66 -23.27
CA ASN A 4 16.26 6.64 -22.22
C ASN A 4 16.24 7.20 -20.78
N GLN A 5 16.70 8.42 -20.55
CA GLN A 5 16.66 9.04 -19.21
C GLN A 5 15.31 9.70 -18.91
N ILE A 6 14.61 10.22 -19.92
CA ILE A 6 13.29 10.85 -19.76
C ILE A 6 12.25 9.80 -19.35
N GLY A 7 12.26 8.61 -19.95
CA GLY A 7 11.33 7.53 -19.61
C GLY A 7 11.55 6.98 -18.20
N LYS A 8 12.78 6.90 -17.73
CA LYS A 8 13.11 6.47 -16.35
C LYS A 8 12.63 7.48 -15.30
N ASN A 9 12.75 8.78 -15.58
CA ASN A 9 12.27 9.83 -14.67
C ASN A 9 10.75 9.83 -14.54
N LEU A 10 10.01 9.66 -15.64
CA LEU A 10 8.55 9.60 -15.62
C LEU A 10 8.03 8.37 -14.89
N SER A 11 8.63 7.20 -15.09
CA SER A 11 8.31 5.97 -14.36
C SER A 11 8.58 6.14 -12.85
N TYR A 12 9.72 6.72 -12.48
CA TYR A 12 10.07 6.99 -11.10
C TYR A 12 9.06 7.92 -10.41
N VAL A 13 8.71 9.05 -11.07
CA VAL A 13 7.71 10.00 -10.56
C VAL A 13 6.34 9.33 -10.39
N ARG A 14 5.94 8.46 -11.33
CA ARG A 14 4.69 7.70 -11.24
C ARG A 14 4.66 6.79 -10.00
N HIS A 15 5.71 5.99 -9.77
CA HIS A 15 5.80 5.12 -8.61
C HIS A 15 5.82 5.91 -7.29
N PHE A 16 6.48 7.04 -7.29
CA PHE A 16 6.53 7.93 -6.13
C PHE A 16 5.14 8.47 -5.79
N ASN A 17 4.40 8.93 -6.80
CA ASN A 17 3.02 9.41 -6.63
C ASN A 17 2.06 8.28 -6.21
N GLN A 18 2.23 7.05 -6.70
CA GLN A 18 1.48 5.87 -6.22
C GLN A 18 1.72 5.66 -4.72
N GLY A 19 2.97 5.74 -4.28
CA GLY A 19 3.32 5.63 -2.85
C GLY A 19 2.62 6.67 -1.98
N PHE A 20 2.50 7.91 -2.45
CA PHE A 20 1.77 8.96 -1.72
C PHE A 20 0.26 8.68 -1.65
N VAL A 21 -0.36 8.17 -2.72
CA VAL A 21 -1.78 7.78 -2.71
C VAL A 21 -2.01 6.66 -1.71
N LEU A 22 -1.20 5.60 -1.72
CA LEU A 22 -1.29 4.48 -0.79
C LEU A 22 -1.09 4.93 0.66
N LYS A 23 -0.07 5.75 0.92
CA LYS A 23 0.19 6.32 2.24
C LYS A 23 -0.98 7.18 2.74
N LYS A 24 -1.61 7.96 1.85
CA LYS A 24 -2.78 8.76 2.20
C LYS A 24 -3.96 7.88 2.60
N LEU A 25 -4.24 6.83 1.83
CA LEU A 25 -5.31 5.87 2.14
C LEU A 25 -5.03 5.10 3.44
N LEU A 26 -3.78 4.75 3.71
CA LEU A 26 -3.37 4.05 4.92
C LEU A 26 -3.58 4.90 6.18
N ILE A 27 -3.13 6.16 6.15
CA ILE A 27 -3.14 7.03 7.33
C ILE A 27 -4.51 7.66 7.58
N HIS A 28 -5.23 8.03 6.52
CA HIS A 28 -6.48 8.79 6.63
C HIS A 28 -7.72 8.00 6.26
N GLY A 29 -7.56 6.74 5.84
CA GLY A 29 -8.65 5.86 5.45
C GLY A 29 -9.22 6.13 4.05
N PRO A 30 -10.37 5.52 3.74
CA PRO A 30 -11.03 5.62 2.45
C PRO A 30 -11.24 7.07 2.01
N SER A 31 -11.01 7.36 0.73
CA SER A 31 -11.07 8.71 0.18
C SER A 31 -11.56 8.72 -1.27
N SER A 32 -12.23 9.78 -1.69
CA SER A 32 -12.61 9.98 -3.09
C SER A 32 -11.43 10.44 -3.94
N ARG A 33 -11.52 10.26 -5.27
CA ARG A 33 -10.51 10.75 -6.22
C ARG A 33 -10.29 12.27 -6.10
N ASN A 34 -11.35 13.02 -5.80
CA ASN A 34 -11.27 14.47 -5.64
C ASN A 34 -10.50 14.86 -4.37
N GLU A 35 -10.77 14.18 -3.24
CA GLU A 35 -10.05 14.39 -1.98
C GLU A 35 -8.57 14.02 -2.12
N LEU A 36 -8.24 12.91 -2.80
CA LEU A 36 -6.86 12.54 -3.10
C LEU A 36 -6.16 13.61 -3.94
N SER A 37 -6.82 14.10 -5.00
CA SER A 37 -6.29 15.17 -5.86
C SER A 37 -5.98 16.44 -5.06
N MET A 38 -6.93 16.89 -4.26
CA MET A 38 -6.78 18.11 -3.44
C MET A 38 -5.70 17.96 -2.37
N SER A 39 -5.69 16.83 -1.66
CA SER A 39 -4.76 16.63 -0.53
C SER A 39 -3.32 16.41 -0.96
N LEU A 40 -3.10 15.82 -2.14
CA LEU A 40 -1.77 15.53 -2.65
C LEU A 40 -1.24 16.58 -3.65
N GLY A 41 -2.09 17.56 -4.04
CA GLY A 41 -1.71 18.56 -5.04
C GLY A 41 -1.48 17.97 -6.43
N LEU A 42 -2.07 16.81 -6.72
CA LEU A 42 -1.96 16.14 -8.01
C LEU A 42 -3.19 16.43 -8.87
N THR A 43 -3.02 16.43 -10.20
CA THR A 43 -4.15 16.65 -11.11
C THR A 43 -5.14 15.49 -11.05
N LYS A 44 -6.41 15.74 -11.35
CA LYS A 44 -7.46 14.70 -11.41
C LYS A 44 -7.10 13.58 -12.38
N MET A 45 -6.46 13.91 -13.51
CA MET A 45 -5.99 12.94 -14.49
C MET A 45 -4.91 12.02 -13.89
N THR A 46 -3.93 12.61 -13.20
CA THR A 46 -2.86 11.83 -12.52
C THR A 46 -3.44 10.88 -11.50
N ILE A 47 -4.35 11.35 -10.64
CA ILE A 47 -5.04 10.50 -9.66
C ILE A 47 -5.85 9.38 -10.35
N THR A 48 -6.59 9.72 -11.42
CA THR A 48 -7.37 8.72 -12.16
C THR A 48 -6.46 7.61 -12.72
N ASN A 49 -5.35 7.96 -13.33
CA ASN A 49 -4.40 6.98 -13.86
C ASN A 49 -3.78 6.11 -12.77
N ILE A 50 -3.42 6.71 -11.63
CA ILE A 50 -2.86 5.98 -10.48
C ILE A 50 -3.90 5.02 -9.90
N VAL A 51 -5.11 5.50 -9.64
CA VAL A 51 -6.18 4.68 -9.06
C VAL A 51 -6.58 3.54 -9.99
N THR A 52 -6.67 3.78 -11.30
CA THR A 52 -6.95 2.72 -12.27
C THR A 52 -5.87 1.63 -12.21
N ASP A 53 -4.61 2.01 -12.18
CA ASP A 53 -3.49 1.08 -12.06
C ASP A 53 -3.53 0.25 -10.75
N LEU A 54 -3.89 0.89 -9.64
CA LEU A 54 -4.05 0.21 -8.34
C LEU A 54 -5.27 -0.73 -8.31
N LEU A 55 -6.37 -0.37 -8.99
CA LEU A 55 -7.55 -1.23 -9.17
C LEU A 55 -7.24 -2.45 -10.02
N ASP A 56 -6.51 -2.28 -11.13
CA ASP A 56 -6.10 -3.37 -12.03
C ASP A 56 -5.23 -4.42 -11.31
N HIS A 57 -4.48 -3.98 -10.30
CA HIS A 57 -3.68 -4.87 -9.43
C HIS A 57 -4.40 -5.31 -8.14
N ASN A 58 -5.69 -4.99 -7.99
CA ASN A 58 -6.49 -5.27 -6.80
C ASN A 58 -5.93 -4.71 -5.47
N ILE A 59 -5.03 -3.74 -5.53
CA ILE A 59 -4.44 -3.12 -4.32
C ILE A 59 -5.46 -2.25 -3.60
N VAL A 60 -6.37 -1.63 -4.36
CA VAL A 60 -7.49 -0.85 -3.85
C VAL A 60 -8.81 -1.35 -4.43
N SER A 61 -9.91 -1.03 -3.77
CA SER A 61 -11.29 -1.17 -4.27
C SER A 61 -11.95 0.19 -4.36
N GLU A 62 -12.96 0.32 -5.22
CA GLU A 62 -13.77 1.53 -5.35
C GLU A 62 -15.24 1.19 -5.17
N GLU A 63 -15.87 1.76 -4.16
CA GLU A 63 -17.29 1.62 -3.89
C GLU A 63 -18.03 2.91 -4.24
N ILE A 64 -19.17 2.80 -4.92
CA ILE A 64 -20.00 3.94 -5.27
C ILE A 64 -20.97 4.22 -4.13
N CYS A 65 -20.76 5.32 -3.42
CA CYS A 65 -21.66 5.80 -2.38
C CYS A 65 -22.69 6.78 -2.96
N ASN A 66 -23.96 6.55 -2.61
CA ASN A 66 -25.03 7.51 -2.83
C ASN A 66 -25.24 8.29 -1.54
N PRO A 67 -24.93 9.61 -1.48
CA PRO A 67 -25.24 10.40 -0.29
C PRO A 67 -26.75 10.43 -0.09
N VAL A 68 -27.19 10.10 1.11
CA VAL A 68 -28.58 10.08 1.49
C VAL A 68 -29.15 11.51 1.46
N GLY A 69 -30.17 11.76 0.64
CA GLY A 69 -30.99 12.96 0.75
C GLY A 69 -30.77 14.10 -0.22
N SER A 70 -29.97 13.95 -1.26
CA SER A 70 -29.89 14.94 -2.33
C SER A 70 -29.78 14.25 -3.70
N ALA A 71 -30.22 14.93 -4.77
CA ALA A 71 -29.97 14.53 -6.17
C ALA A 71 -28.47 14.61 -6.48
N CYS A 72 -27.63 14.07 -5.59
CA CYS A 72 -26.20 14.21 -5.59
C CYS A 72 -25.53 13.12 -6.41
N ARG A 73 -24.51 13.58 -7.12
CA ARG A 73 -23.58 12.81 -7.93
C ARG A 73 -23.03 11.62 -7.14
N LYS A 74 -23.13 10.44 -7.71
CA LYS A 74 -22.46 9.23 -7.21
C LYS A 74 -20.97 9.50 -7.00
N ILE A 75 -20.45 9.23 -5.82
CA ILE A 75 -19.05 9.44 -5.47
C ILE A 75 -18.41 8.08 -5.27
N GLY A 76 -17.36 7.81 -6.02
CA GLY A 76 -16.51 6.63 -5.80
C GLY A 76 -15.57 6.85 -4.61
N ILE A 77 -15.65 5.99 -3.62
CA ILE A 77 -14.76 5.95 -2.46
C ILE A 77 -13.75 4.82 -2.65
N ILE A 78 -12.49 5.16 -2.56
CA ILE A 78 -11.35 4.25 -2.76
C ILE A 78 -10.85 3.80 -1.40
N SER A 79 -10.70 2.49 -1.23
CA SER A 79 -10.23 1.84 -0.01
C SER A 79 -9.08 0.89 -0.32
N LEU A 80 -8.18 0.68 0.64
CA LEU A 80 -7.15 -0.36 0.54
C LEU A 80 -7.76 -1.76 0.71
N ASN A 81 -7.30 -2.72 -0.09
CA ASN A 81 -7.64 -4.13 0.09
C ASN A 81 -6.62 -4.78 1.04
N SER A 82 -7.09 -5.24 2.21
CA SER A 82 -6.23 -5.87 3.24
C SER A 82 -5.62 -7.19 2.79
N ASP A 83 -6.30 -7.92 1.90
CA ASP A 83 -6.00 -9.33 1.58
C ASP A 83 -5.01 -9.50 0.41
N VAL A 84 -4.43 -8.43 -0.11
CA VAL A 84 -3.61 -8.48 -1.33
C VAL A 84 -2.11 -8.33 -1.06
N LEU A 85 -1.75 -7.55 -0.06
CA LEU A 85 -0.36 -7.26 0.28
C LEU A 85 -0.08 -7.54 1.75
N TYR A 86 1.03 -8.23 1.99
CA TYR A 86 1.51 -8.57 3.32
C TYR A 86 2.95 -8.11 3.50
N ALA A 87 3.27 -7.68 4.72
CA ALA A 87 4.62 -7.37 5.13
C ALA A 87 5.12 -8.44 6.10
N ILE A 88 6.34 -8.92 5.87
CA ILE A 88 7.01 -9.85 6.78
C ILE A 88 8.14 -9.10 7.46
N GLY A 89 8.05 -9.03 8.79
CA GLY A 89 9.11 -8.49 9.64
C GLY A 89 9.90 -9.63 10.29
N VAL A 90 11.22 -9.57 10.21
CA VAL A 90 12.12 -10.51 10.90
C VAL A 90 13.06 -9.74 11.80
N HIS A 91 13.02 -10.05 13.09
CA HIS A 91 13.94 -9.50 14.07
C HIS A 91 14.84 -10.62 14.60
N VAL A 92 16.15 -10.41 14.46
CA VAL A 92 17.15 -11.36 14.96
C VAL A 92 17.93 -10.72 16.09
N SER A 93 17.91 -11.32 17.26
CA SER A 93 18.72 -10.95 18.43
C SER A 93 19.79 -12.01 18.72
N HIS A 94 20.57 -11.79 19.75
CA HIS A 94 21.58 -12.77 20.17
C HIS A 94 20.98 -14.10 20.65
N SER A 95 19.79 -14.06 21.23
CA SER A 95 19.14 -15.20 21.89
C SER A 95 17.86 -15.68 21.22
N ASN A 96 17.24 -14.88 20.35
CA ASN A 96 15.97 -15.24 19.71
C ASN A 96 15.82 -14.66 18.30
N VAL A 97 14.96 -15.31 17.53
CA VAL A 97 14.44 -14.79 16.24
C VAL A 97 12.95 -14.65 16.39
N CYS A 98 12.44 -13.49 16.03
CA CYS A 98 11.01 -13.20 15.96
C CYS A 98 10.63 -12.90 14.50
N CYS A 99 9.60 -13.56 14.01
CA CYS A 99 9.02 -13.32 12.70
C CYS A 99 7.55 -12.90 12.87
N SER A 100 7.12 -11.91 12.14
CA SER A 100 5.74 -11.44 12.17
C SER A 100 5.23 -11.16 10.76
N ILE A 101 3.94 -11.36 10.53
CA ILE A 101 3.24 -11.05 9.29
C ILE A 101 2.14 -10.04 9.62
N ALA A 102 2.09 -8.96 8.87
CA ALA A 102 1.01 -7.98 8.93
C ALA A 102 0.45 -7.73 7.53
N ASP A 103 -0.82 -7.35 7.45
CA ASP A 103 -1.44 -6.89 6.21
C ASP A 103 -1.06 -5.42 5.90
N ILE A 104 -1.52 -4.92 4.75
CA ILE A 104 -1.26 -3.53 4.33
C ILE A 104 -1.94 -2.50 5.25
N THR A 105 -2.93 -2.90 6.03
CA THR A 105 -3.64 -2.03 7.00
C THR A 105 -2.99 -2.03 8.39
N GLU A 106 -1.77 -2.57 8.50
CA GLU A 106 -0.98 -2.69 9.73
C GLU A 106 -1.58 -3.65 10.77
N THR A 107 -2.53 -4.50 10.37
CA THR A 107 -3.09 -5.53 11.25
C THR A 107 -2.10 -6.68 11.34
N LEU A 108 -1.64 -6.98 12.56
CA LEU A 108 -0.77 -8.13 12.81
C LEU A 108 -1.58 -9.42 12.69
N LEU A 109 -1.23 -10.26 11.71
CA LEU A 109 -1.92 -11.53 11.44
C LEU A 109 -1.33 -12.67 12.25
N GLU A 110 0.00 -12.76 12.29
CA GLU A 110 0.69 -13.84 13.01
C GLU A 110 2.06 -13.39 13.49
N ARG A 111 2.48 -13.95 14.61
CA ARG A 111 3.82 -13.76 15.17
C ARG A 111 4.35 -15.09 15.68
N CYS A 112 5.58 -15.41 15.30
CA CYS A 112 6.32 -16.57 15.77
C CYS A 112 7.65 -16.13 16.41
N GLU A 113 8.02 -16.74 17.50
CA GLU A 113 9.30 -16.48 18.18
C GLU A 113 9.99 -17.80 18.51
N THR A 114 11.28 -17.86 18.23
CA THR A 114 12.11 -19.05 18.49
C THR A 114 13.40 -18.64 19.20
N ILE A 115 13.74 -19.37 20.25
CA ILE A 115 14.99 -19.19 20.99
C ILE A 115 16.14 -19.81 20.18
N LEU A 116 17.21 -19.05 19.97
CA LEU A 116 18.43 -19.52 19.33
C LEU A 116 19.30 -20.24 20.38
N ASN A 117 19.30 -21.57 20.34
CA ASN A 117 20.27 -22.39 21.07
C ASN A 117 21.33 -22.94 20.08
N GLU A 118 22.47 -23.43 20.60
CA GLU A 118 23.58 -23.87 19.74
C GLU A 118 23.20 -24.99 18.75
N LYS A 119 22.21 -25.81 19.05
CA LYS A 119 21.67 -26.83 18.16
C LYS A 119 20.94 -26.23 16.95
N ASN A 120 20.17 -25.17 17.16
CA ASN A 120 19.41 -24.51 16.09
C ASN A 120 20.30 -23.65 15.20
N LYS A 121 21.40 -23.08 15.73
CA LYS A 121 22.38 -22.30 14.94
C LYS A 121 23.03 -23.12 13.83
N ARG A 122 23.21 -24.44 14.02
CA ARG A 122 23.82 -25.30 13.01
C ARG A 122 22.87 -25.79 11.93
N GLN A 123 21.56 -25.85 12.21
CA GLN A 123 20.56 -26.28 11.22
C GLN A 123 20.14 -25.17 10.25
N THR A 124 20.31 -23.90 10.63
CA THR A 124 19.93 -22.75 9.80
C THR A 124 21.00 -22.38 8.76
N LEU A 125 22.22 -22.92 8.84
CA LEU A 125 23.35 -22.66 7.95
C LEU A 125 23.63 -23.80 6.93
N THR A 126 22.77 -24.75 6.85
CA THR A 126 22.73 -25.81 5.82
C THR A 126 21.43 -25.72 5.06
#